data_6890067c2a2c3635c333b63a0c879480
#
_entry.id   6890067c2a2c3635c333b63a0c879480
#
_cell.length_a   1.000
_cell.length_b   1.000
_cell.length_c   1.000
_cell.angle_alpha   90.00
_cell.angle_beta   90.00
_cell.angle_gamma   90.00
#
_symmetry.space_group_name_H-M   'P 1'
#
loop_
_entity.id
_entity.type
_entity.pdbx_description
1 polymer ?
#
loop_
_entity_poly.entity_id
_entity_poly.type
_entity_poly.pdbx_seq_one_letter_code
_entity_poly.pdbx_strand_id
1 'polypeptide(L)'
;MDPLKRILSLPASLSSLVLLISAAAPVTAADPALIDDSSCGCFLTNGNQSTYFSNHRFFDFRSLPQYAGVPSVIRDAKASPGASPTSGYFTSTEWTNFWMLGSWNNSNGARSDASVSMINSPNNIYIEANTEATPSSQTWLTLRTQRLQDFQTAAEIESASAKFKHLSVRMRARTVGASGAITAMFTYRGSDTLAKVQESDLEIRTSDPRNLIHYTNQPAYTDGGDVVPDATRNATMPGGIDWTAWAEHRMDWTEGRTTWYVDHVQVAQIEFQAPRDESNIILNAWSDGGKWTGNMTLNDAAYLQIQWLEVVYNSTETAKRADATGCAAVCSIDQTPQVGKPVLLWGTAKVNGGGRLEAWRGLVLLVAMVMAGLMA
;
A
#
# COMPACT_ATOMS: atom_id res chain seq x y z
N MET A 1 59.66 -64.64 35.16
CA MET A 1 60.15 -64.18 36.51
C MET A 1 59.56 -62.78 36.72
N ASP A 2 58.55 -62.76 37.55
CA ASP A 2 57.94 -61.60 38.16
C ASP A 2 58.95 -60.88 39.06
N PRO A 3 58.87 -59.54 39.32
CA PRO A 3 57.94 -59.08 40.32
C PRO A 3 57.39 -57.66 40.29
N LEU A 4 56.19 -57.60 40.79
CA LEU A 4 55.65 -56.68 41.79
C LEU A 4 55.34 -55.21 41.39
N LYS A 5 54.03 -55.09 41.34
CA LYS A 5 53.19 -53.93 41.51
C LYS A 5 53.43 -53.15 42.80
N ARG A 6 53.32 -51.81 42.70
CA ARG A 6 52.77 -51.01 43.83
C ARG A 6 51.73 -50.04 43.26
N ILE A 7 50.52 -50.22 43.71
CA ILE A 7 49.35 -49.38 43.51
C ILE A 7 49.40 -48.30 44.59
N LEU A 8 49.35 -47.02 44.12
CA LEU A 8 49.05 -45.86 44.95
C LEU A 8 47.66 -45.36 44.60
N SER A 9 46.73 -45.56 45.54
CA SER A 9 45.37 -45.02 45.50
C SER A 9 45.37 -43.56 45.96
N LEU A 10 44.89 -42.68 45.14
CA LEU A 10 44.51 -41.30 45.49
C LEU A 10 42.97 -41.22 45.61
N PRO A 11 42.44 -40.53 46.63
CA PRO A 11 40.99 -40.36 46.75
C PRO A 11 40.46 -39.29 45.77
N ALA A 12 39.44 -39.69 45.04
CA ALA A 12 38.67 -38.77 44.21
C ALA A 12 37.72 -37.94 45.09
N SER A 13 37.98 -36.66 45.24
CA SER A 13 37.00 -35.71 45.77
C SER A 13 36.03 -35.31 44.69
N LEU A 14 34.78 -35.80 44.76
CA LEU A 14 33.66 -35.30 43.95
C LEU A 14 33.28 -33.89 44.46
N SER A 15 33.69 -32.87 43.74
CA SER A 15 33.10 -31.53 43.89
C SER A 15 31.81 -31.46 43.05
N SER A 16 30.66 -31.56 43.73
CA SER A 16 29.33 -31.37 43.15
C SER A 16 29.18 -29.90 42.74
N LEU A 17 29.33 -29.61 41.45
CA LEU A 17 29.00 -28.31 40.87
C LEU A 17 27.47 -28.24 40.71
N VAL A 18 26.79 -27.60 41.65
CA VAL A 18 25.34 -27.30 41.54
C VAL A 18 25.18 -26.20 40.53
N LEU A 19 24.80 -26.55 39.29
CA LEU A 19 24.37 -25.60 38.29
C LEU A 19 22.98 -25.08 38.70
N LEU A 20 22.92 -23.85 39.25
CA LEU A 20 21.68 -23.10 39.42
C LEU A 20 21.21 -22.65 38.03
N ILE A 21 20.40 -23.45 37.38
CA ILE A 21 19.65 -23.02 36.20
C ILE A 21 18.52 -22.11 36.70
N SER A 22 18.76 -20.81 36.70
CA SER A 22 17.70 -19.82 36.86
C SER A 22 16.77 -19.98 35.67
N ALA A 23 15.62 -20.61 35.84
CA ALA A 23 14.54 -20.62 34.90
C ALA A 23 14.04 -19.16 34.80
N ALA A 24 14.54 -18.42 33.80
CA ALA A 24 13.91 -17.17 33.40
C ALA A 24 12.50 -17.50 32.92
N ALA A 25 11.49 -17.08 33.67
CA ALA A 25 10.12 -17.15 33.20
C ALA A 25 10.04 -16.45 31.83
N PRO A 26 9.32 -17.03 30.86
CA PRO A 26 9.13 -16.37 29.61
C PRO A 26 8.43 -15.02 29.88
N VAL A 27 9.13 -13.92 29.63
CA VAL A 27 8.50 -12.60 29.58
C VAL A 27 7.59 -12.65 28.37
N THR A 28 6.31 -12.87 28.57
CA THR A 28 5.31 -12.64 27.53
C THR A 28 5.40 -11.15 27.21
N ALA A 29 5.94 -10.81 26.04
CA ALA A 29 5.88 -9.44 25.55
C ALA A 29 4.40 -9.04 25.57
N ALA A 30 4.05 -8.02 26.34
CA ALA A 30 2.71 -7.47 26.28
C ALA A 30 2.48 -6.98 24.87
N ASP A 31 1.28 -7.22 24.30
CA ASP A 31 0.92 -6.71 23.01
C ASP A 31 1.16 -5.19 22.98
N PRO A 32 1.75 -4.66 21.89
CA PRO A 32 2.02 -3.24 21.80
C PRO A 32 0.71 -2.45 21.93
N ALA A 33 0.75 -1.39 22.75
CA ALA A 33 -0.46 -0.61 23.03
C ALA A 33 -0.88 0.20 21.80
N LEU A 34 -2.14 0.02 21.39
CA LEU A 34 -2.78 0.86 20.36
C LEU A 34 -2.91 2.29 20.86
N ILE A 35 -2.59 3.25 20.00
CA ILE A 35 -2.71 4.68 20.31
C ILE A 35 -3.35 5.44 19.15
N ASP A 36 -3.82 6.65 19.42
CA ASP A 36 -4.36 7.52 18.37
C ASP A 36 -3.23 8.24 17.62
N ASP A 37 -3.45 8.53 16.35
CA ASP A 37 -2.52 9.25 15.46
C ASP A 37 -2.01 10.56 16.07
N SER A 38 -2.90 11.30 16.75
CA SER A 38 -2.58 12.57 17.42
C SER A 38 -1.54 12.43 18.54
N SER A 39 -1.30 11.22 19.01
CA SER A 39 -0.31 10.88 20.03
C SER A 39 1.04 10.49 19.43
N CYS A 40 1.12 10.30 18.11
CA CYS A 40 2.35 9.99 17.40
C CYS A 40 3.10 11.26 16.99
N GLY A 41 4.40 11.30 17.26
CA GLY A 41 5.29 12.34 16.74
C GLY A 41 5.71 12.05 15.31
N CYS A 42 5.85 10.76 14.97
CA CYS A 42 6.09 10.25 13.62
C CYS A 42 5.80 8.75 13.54
N PHE A 43 5.75 8.25 12.30
CA PHE A 43 5.49 6.87 11.95
C PHE A 43 6.73 6.25 11.31
N LEU A 44 7.16 5.09 11.80
CA LEU A 44 8.28 4.32 11.27
C LEU A 44 7.74 3.10 10.53
N THR A 45 8.16 2.93 9.28
CA THR A 45 7.85 1.72 8.50
C THR A 45 8.97 0.69 8.58
N ASN A 46 8.63 -0.59 8.43
CA ASN A 46 9.53 -1.74 8.47
C ASN A 46 10.01 -2.20 7.08
N GLY A 47 9.88 -1.36 6.05
CA GLY A 47 10.43 -1.65 4.72
C GLY A 47 11.95 -1.87 4.73
N ASN A 48 12.52 -2.26 3.60
CA ASN A 48 13.98 -2.51 3.45
C ASN A 48 14.86 -1.36 3.97
N GLN A 49 14.31 -0.16 4.00
CA GLN A 49 14.89 0.99 4.68
C GLN A 49 13.82 1.56 5.60
N SER A 50 14.01 1.38 6.90
CA SER A 50 13.16 2.05 7.90
C SER A 50 13.12 3.54 7.62
N THR A 51 11.93 4.05 7.30
CA THR A 51 11.73 5.46 6.95
C THR A 51 10.70 6.09 7.89
N TYR A 52 10.99 7.33 8.31
CA TYR A 52 10.11 8.09 9.17
C TYR A 52 9.20 8.99 8.36
N PHE A 53 7.90 8.99 8.72
CA PHE A 53 6.88 9.84 8.12
C PHE A 53 6.19 10.67 9.19
N SER A 54 5.75 11.89 8.82
CA SER A 54 5.15 12.86 9.76
C SER A 54 3.64 12.70 9.89
N ASN A 55 2.99 12.08 8.91
CA ASN A 55 1.54 12.06 8.79
C ASN A 55 1.05 10.64 8.54
N HIS A 56 -0.18 10.36 8.99
CA HIS A 56 -0.89 9.12 8.74
C HIS A 56 -2.34 9.40 8.34
N ARG A 57 -2.87 8.58 7.45
CA ARG A 57 -4.30 8.54 7.07
C ARG A 57 -4.72 7.10 6.85
N PHE A 58 -5.91 6.78 7.31
CA PHE A 58 -6.54 5.48 7.12
C PHE A 58 -7.98 5.65 6.66
N PHE A 59 -8.37 4.95 5.59
CA PHE A 59 -9.70 4.95 4.99
C PHE A 59 -10.23 3.53 5.02
N ASP A 60 -11.24 3.28 5.85
CA ASP A 60 -11.83 1.96 6.05
C ASP A 60 -13.18 1.85 5.31
N PHE A 61 -13.21 1.04 4.26
CA PHE A 61 -14.42 0.81 3.47
C PHE A 61 -15.16 -0.48 3.86
N ARG A 62 -14.70 -1.19 4.89
CA ARG A 62 -15.22 -2.52 5.26
C ARG A 62 -16.56 -2.50 5.95
N SER A 63 -16.98 -1.37 6.52
CA SER A 63 -18.19 -1.27 7.36
C SER A 63 -18.97 0.01 7.07
N LEU A 64 -19.36 0.20 5.80
CA LEU A 64 -20.10 1.37 5.32
C LEU A 64 -21.44 1.00 4.66
N PRO A 65 -22.29 0.10 5.25
CA PRO A 65 -23.50 -0.37 4.59
C PRO A 65 -24.52 0.74 4.31
N GLN A 66 -24.49 1.84 5.06
CA GLN A 66 -25.37 3.00 4.86
C GLN A 66 -25.06 3.79 3.57
N TYR A 67 -23.89 3.60 2.98
CA TYR A 67 -23.45 4.23 1.73
C TYR A 67 -23.41 3.25 0.55
N ALA A 68 -23.75 1.97 0.78
CA ALA A 68 -23.65 0.94 -0.23
C ALA A 68 -24.71 1.10 -1.31
N GLY A 69 -24.27 1.02 -2.57
CA GLY A 69 -25.15 1.04 -3.73
C GLY A 69 -24.34 0.99 -5.03
N VAL A 70 -24.76 0.12 -5.96
CA VAL A 70 -24.14 0.02 -7.28
C VAL A 70 -24.93 0.88 -8.26
N PRO A 71 -24.36 2.02 -8.73
CA PRO A 71 -25.08 2.92 -9.63
C PRO A 71 -25.19 2.33 -11.05
N SER A 72 -26.28 2.64 -11.73
CA SER A 72 -26.41 2.35 -13.17
C SER A 72 -25.34 3.12 -13.94
N VAL A 73 -24.81 2.49 -14.98
CA VAL A 73 -23.78 3.09 -15.83
C VAL A 73 -24.37 4.23 -16.66
N ILE A 74 -23.72 5.39 -16.68
CA ILE A 74 -24.07 6.52 -17.53
C ILE A 74 -23.50 6.24 -18.92
N ARG A 75 -24.39 6.10 -19.92
CA ARG A 75 -24.02 5.78 -21.31
C ARG A 75 -23.86 7.00 -22.19
N ASP A 76 -24.21 8.18 -21.70
CA ASP A 76 -23.99 9.45 -22.40
C ASP A 76 -22.61 9.97 -22.06
N ALA A 77 -21.74 10.08 -23.08
CA ALA A 77 -20.38 10.56 -22.97
C ALA A 77 -20.28 12.00 -22.47
N LYS A 78 -21.28 12.82 -22.71
CA LYS A 78 -21.30 14.23 -22.26
C LYS A 78 -21.75 14.35 -20.80
N ALA A 79 -22.67 13.51 -20.38
CA ALA A 79 -23.19 13.50 -19.01
C ALA A 79 -22.22 12.79 -18.03
N SER A 80 -21.46 11.84 -18.51
CA SER A 80 -20.62 10.94 -17.67
C SER A 80 -19.60 11.69 -16.79
N PRO A 81 -18.81 12.66 -17.27
CA PRO A 81 -17.86 13.37 -16.42
C PRO A 81 -18.54 14.32 -15.42
N GLY A 82 -19.76 14.80 -15.72
CA GLY A 82 -20.52 15.69 -14.85
C GLY A 82 -21.40 14.97 -13.81
N ALA A 83 -21.21 13.66 -13.61
CA ALA A 83 -21.99 12.89 -12.65
C ALA A 83 -21.76 13.34 -11.21
N SER A 84 -22.82 13.33 -10.41
CA SER A 84 -22.71 13.54 -8.96
C SER A 84 -22.01 12.38 -8.28
N PRO A 85 -21.35 12.61 -7.11
CA PRO A 85 -20.87 11.55 -6.26
C PRO A 85 -21.97 10.54 -5.92
N THR A 86 -21.64 9.26 -5.87
CA THR A 86 -22.62 8.16 -5.74
C THR A 86 -23.22 8.02 -4.34
N SER A 87 -22.59 8.61 -3.33
CA SER A 87 -23.11 8.62 -1.96
C SER A 87 -22.57 9.82 -1.16
N GLY A 88 -23.18 10.09 0.01
CA GLY A 88 -22.71 11.11 0.94
C GLY A 88 -21.33 10.86 1.54
N TYR A 89 -20.81 9.63 1.45
CA TYR A 89 -19.43 9.34 1.87
C TYR A 89 -18.41 10.19 1.10
N PHE A 90 -18.56 10.28 -0.22
CA PHE A 90 -17.64 11.00 -1.11
C PHE A 90 -17.75 12.52 -1.04
N THR A 91 -18.73 13.05 -0.30
CA THR A 91 -18.86 14.48 -0.01
C THR A 91 -18.55 14.81 1.45
N SER A 92 -18.20 13.80 2.26
CA SER A 92 -17.80 13.99 3.65
C SER A 92 -16.46 14.73 3.75
N THR A 93 -16.26 15.44 4.86
CA THR A 93 -14.99 16.13 5.15
C THR A 93 -13.82 15.16 5.25
N GLU A 94 -14.05 13.96 5.78
CA GLU A 94 -13.06 12.89 5.86
C GLU A 94 -12.51 12.55 4.47
N TRP A 95 -13.40 12.38 3.48
CA TRP A 95 -13.02 12.09 2.11
C TRP A 95 -12.40 13.31 1.41
N THR A 96 -13.11 14.43 1.36
CA THR A 96 -12.75 15.61 0.55
C THR A 96 -11.50 16.34 1.01
N ASN A 97 -11.09 16.18 2.28
CA ASN A 97 -9.80 16.69 2.77
C ASN A 97 -8.59 15.93 2.22
N PHE A 98 -8.79 14.77 1.61
CA PHE A 98 -7.67 13.96 1.12
C PHE A 98 -7.84 13.48 -0.32
N TRP A 99 -9.08 13.21 -0.78
CA TRP A 99 -9.37 12.64 -2.08
C TRP A 99 -10.32 13.50 -2.92
N MET A 100 -10.11 13.47 -4.23
CA MET A 100 -11.00 13.98 -5.28
C MET A 100 -11.46 12.82 -6.16
N LEU A 101 -12.64 12.99 -6.80
CA LEU A 101 -13.16 12.06 -7.79
C LEU A 101 -12.79 12.55 -9.19
N GLY A 102 -12.21 11.69 -10.01
CA GLY A 102 -11.89 11.97 -11.40
C GLY A 102 -13.14 12.27 -12.22
N SER A 103 -13.11 13.41 -12.92
CA SER A 103 -14.23 13.99 -13.67
C SER A 103 -13.72 14.64 -14.95
N TRP A 104 -13.01 13.86 -15.80
CA TRP A 104 -12.32 14.34 -16.98
C TRP A 104 -12.35 13.32 -18.12
N ASN A 105 -11.99 13.73 -19.32
CA ASN A 105 -11.83 12.85 -20.47
C ASN A 105 -10.49 13.08 -21.17
N ASN A 106 -10.04 12.07 -21.91
CA ASN A 106 -8.76 12.12 -22.61
C ASN A 106 -8.85 12.67 -24.05
N SER A 107 -9.92 13.40 -24.43
CA SER A 107 -10.14 13.85 -25.81
C SER A 107 -9.00 14.72 -26.38
N ASN A 108 -8.26 15.42 -25.51
CA ASN A 108 -7.14 16.29 -25.89
C ASN A 108 -5.75 15.66 -25.62
N GLY A 109 -5.67 14.42 -25.17
CA GLY A 109 -4.42 13.75 -24.78
C GLY A 109 -4.51 12.23 -24.88
N ALA A 110 -5.37 11.73 -25.76
CA ALA A 110 -5.45 10.31 -26.03
C ALA A 110 -4.12 9.78 -26.56
N ARG A 111 -3.73 8.60 -26.09
CA ARG A 111 -2.56 7.89 -26.64
C ARG A 111 -2.78 7.63 -28.11
N SER A 112 -1.70 7.68 -28.90
CA SER A 112 -1.77 7.52 -30.36
C SER A 112 -2.32 6.17 -30.81
N ASP A 113 -2.26 5.16 -29.95
CA ASP A 113 -2.75 3.81 -30.19
C ASP A 113 -4.12 3.52 -29.52
N ALA A 114 -4.71 4.51 -28.85
CA ALA A 114 -6.04 4.36 -28.24
C ALA A 114 -7.10 4.12 -29.32
N SER A 115 -7.91 3.06 -29.16
CA SER A 115 -8.97 2.70 -30.09
C SER A 115 -10.32 3.27 -29.68
N VAL A 116 -10.43 3.84 -28.47
CA VAL A 116 -11.66 4.40 -27.92
C VAL A 116 -11.34 5.56 -26.97
N SER A 117 -12.19 6.58 -26.95
CA SER A 117 -12.10 7.67 -25.97
C SER A 117 -12.33 7.15 -24.56
N MET A 118 -11.58 7.66 -23.58
CA MET A 118 -11.72 7.34 -22.18
C MET A 118 -12.33 8.53 -21.42
N ILE A 119 -13.29 8.24 -20.53
CA ILE A 119 -13.98 9.23 -19.72
C ILE A 119 -14.03 8.79 -18.28
N ASN A 120 -13.33 9.51 -17.40
CA ASN A 120 -13.45 9.34 -15.96
C ASN A 120 -14.77 9.93 -15.45
N SER A 121 -15.48 9.17 -14.65
CA SER A 121 -16.80 9.53 -14.13
C SER A 121 -16.91 9.24 -12.65
N PRO A 122 -17.34 10.20 -11.82
CA PRO A 122 -17.66 9.96 -10.42
C PRO A 122 -18.66 8.81 -10.20
N ASN A 123 -19.53 8.55 -11.20
CA ASN A 123 -20.48 7.43 -11.19
C ASN A 123 -19.84 6.04 -11.16
N ASN A 124 -18.57 5.93 -11.44
CA ASN A 124 -17.83 4.66 -11.43
C ASN A 124 -17.10 4.42 -10.10
N ILE A 125 -17.28 5.29 -9.11
CA ILE A 125 -16.67 5.21 -7.79
C ILE A 125 -17.79 5.09 -6.76
N TYR A 126 -17.88 3.94 -6.08
CA TYR A 126 -19.00 3.67 -5.19
C TYR A 126 -18.64 2.68 -4.08
N ILE A 127 -19.39 2.71 -2.98
CA ILE A 127 -19.32 1.68 -1.94
C ILE A 127 -20.24 0.54 -2.36
N GLU A 128 -19.70 -0.66 -2.41
CA GLU A 128 -20.42 -1.87 -2.81
C GLU A 128 -20.66 -2.78 -1.59
N ALA A 129 -21.86 -3.34 -1.49
CA ALA A 129 -22.18 -4.32 -0.45
C ALA A 129 -21.52 -5.66 -0.76
N ASN A 130 -20.90 -6.27 0.25
CA ASN A 130 -20.34 -7.62 0.11
C ASN A 130 -21.45 -8.67 0.12
N THR A 131 -21.61 -9.36 -0.99
CA THR A 131 -22.58 -10.44 -1.17
C THR A 131 -21.94 -11.83 -1.26
N GLU A 132 -20.65 -11.94 -0.89
CA GLU A 132 -19.93 -13.21 -0.88
C GLU A 132 -20.48 -14.16 0.19
N ALA A 133 -20.40 -15.47 -0.06
CA ALA A 133 -20.92 -16.48 0.87
C ALA A 133 -20.20 -16.46 2.25
N THR A 134 -18.91 -16.07 2.25
CA THR A 134 -18.08 -15.91 3.46
C THR A 134 -17.42 -14.54 3.42
N PRO A 135 -18.17 -13.48 3.77
CA PRO A 135 -17.70 -12.11 3.61
C PRO A 135 -16.58 -11.78 4.60
N SER A 136 -15.47 -11.25 4.10
CA SER A 136 -14.36 -10.71 4.91
C SER A 136 -14.60 -9.26 5.37
N SER A 137 -15.62 -8.61 4.82
CA SER A 137 -16.07 -7.25 5.16
C SER A 137 -17.54 -7.11 4.80
N GLN A 138 -18.24 -6.10 5.32
CA GLN A 138 -19.62 -5.80 4.92
C GLN A 138 -19.68 -5.07 3.57
N THR A 139 -18.67 -4.26 3.29
CA THR A 139 -18.58 -3.41 2.09
C THR A 139 -17.14 -3.27 1.65
N TRP A 140 -16.94 -2.69 0.46
CA TRP A 140 -15.67 -2.20 -0.06
C TRP A 140 -15.90 -1.00 -0.99
N LEU A 141 -14.83 -0.25 -1.27
CA LEU A 141 -14.81 0.75 -2.34
C LEU A 141 -14.60 0.04 -3.68
N THR A 142 -15.37 0.41 -4.70
CA THR A 142 -15.22 -0.09 -6.07
C THR A 142 -14.93 1.07 -7.03
N LEU A 143 -13.87 0.90 -7.85
CA LEU A 143 -13.57 1.69 -9.02
C LEU A 143 -13.85 0.84 -10.24
N ARG A 144 -14.78 1.28 -11.12
CA ARG A 144 -15.25 0.54 -12.29
C ARG A 144 -14.74 1.15 -13.58
N THR A 145 -14.27 0.33 -14.53
CA THR A 145 -14.16 0.67 -15.94
C THR A 145 -15.05 -0.24 -16.77
N GLN A 146 -15.70 0.32 -17.79
CA GLN A 146 -16.62 -0.45 -18.66
C GLN A 146 -16.55 0.03 -20.10
N ARG A 147 -16.54 -0.93 -21.07
CA ARG A 147 -16.59 -0.62 -22.48
C ARG A 147 -18.04 -0.34 -22.92
N LEU A 148 -18.30 0.89 -23.33
CA LEU A 148 -19.59 1.31 -23.89
C LEU A 148 -19.50 1.44 -25.41
N GLN A 149 -20.63 1.68 -26.09
CA GLN A 149 -20.67 1.73 -27.56
C GLN A 149 -19.68 2.76 -28.11
N ASP A 150 -19.67 3.98 -27.53
CA ASP A 150 -18.95 5.12 -28.09
C ASP A 150 -17.69 5.50 -27.30
N PHE A 151 -17.54 5.00 -26.06
CA PHE A 151 -16.42 5.32 -25.18
C PHE A 151 -16.17 4.25 -24.14
N GLN A 152 -15.02 4.32 -23.49
CA GLN A 152 -14.69 3.58 -22.29
C GLN A 152 -14.96 4.48 -21.09
N THR A 153 -15.91 4.10 -20.21
CA THR A 153 -16.04 4.81 -18.94
C THR A 153 -15.00 4.29 -17.94
N ALA A 154 -14.39 5.17 -17.17
CA ALA A 154 -13.30 4.89 -16.23
C ALA A 154 -13.59 5.48 -14.85
N ALA A 155 -12.82 5.06 -13.87
CA ALA A 155 -12.83 5.60 -12.51
C ALA A 155 -11.43 6.04 -12.12
N GLU A 156 -11.33 7.17 -11.41
CA GLU A 156 -10.10 7.66 -10.83
C GLU A 156 -10.39 8.39 -9.52
N ILE A 157 -9.61 8.10 -8.49
CA ILE A 157 -9.49 8.93 -7.29
C ILE A 157 -8.09 9.49 -7.23
N GLU A 158 -7.98 10.76 -6.92
CA GLU A 158 -6.72 11.50 -6.86
C GLU A 158 -6.62 12.21 -5.51
N SER A 159 -5.42 12.29 -4.95
CA SER A 159 -5.22 13.09 -3.74
C SER A 159 -5.47 14.57 -3.99
N ALA A 160 -6.15 15.24 -3.06
CA ALA A 160 -6.46 16.67 -3.13
C ALA A 160 -5.19 17.56 -3.07
N SER A 161 -4.10 17.04 -2.54
CA SER A 161 -2.79 17.70 -2.52
C SER A 161 -1.80 16.97 -3.42
N ALA A 162 -0.99 17.75 -4.16
CA ALA A 162 0.14 17.28 -4.95
C ALA A 162 1.49 17.51 -4.22
N LYS A 163 1.46 17.62 -2.89
CA LYS A 163 2.62 18.01 -2.07
C LYS A 163 3.23 16.84 -1.28
N PHE A 164 2.92 15.62 -1.68
CA PHE A 164 3.55 14.44 -1.05
C PHE A 164 5.01 14.35 -1.49
N LYS A 165 5.88 14.17 -0.51
CA LYS A 165 7.32 14.00 -0.73
C LYS A 165 7.79 12.82 0.12
N HIS A 166 7.89 11.67 -0.52
CA HIS A 166 8.04 10.35 0.08
C HIS A 166 6.79 9.89 0.86
N LEU A 167 6.44 8.64 0.69
CA LEU A 167 5.29 8.01 1.33
C LEU A 167 5.44 6.48 1.36
N SER A 168 4.65 5.85 2.23
CA SER A 168 4.27 4.45 2.09
C SER A 168 2.76 4.41 1.97
N VAL A 169 2.25 3.96 0.83
CA VAL A 169 0.82 3.74 0.59
C VAL A 169 0.55 2.27 0.44
N ARG A 170 -0.50 1.80 1.10
CA ARG A 170 -0.93 0.42 1.00
C ARG A 170 -2.44 0.30 0.94
N MET A 171 -2.90 -0.72 0.24
CA MET A 171 -4.31 -1.05 0.10
C MET A 171 -4.53 -2.55 0.23
N ARG A 172 -5.59 -2.95 0.91
CA ARG A 172 -6.09 -4.31 0.79
C ARG A 172 -7.10 -4.34 -0.34
N ALA A 173 -6.69 -4.91 -1.46
CA ALA A 173 -7.41 -4.78 -2.71
C ALA A 173 -7.39 -6.07 -3.54
N ARG A 174 -8.25 -6.11 -4.55
CA ARG A 174 -8.25 -7.09 -5.62
C ARG A 174 -8.71 -6.46 -6.93
N THR A 175 -8.34 -7.09 -8.03
CA THR A 175 -8.82 -6.75 -9.38
C THR A 175 -9.71 -7.87 -9.88
N VAL A 176 -10.89 -7.55 -10.39
CA VAL A 176 -11.81 -8.54 -10.95
C VAL A 176 -12.44 -8.04 -12.25
N GLY A 177 -12.94 -8.94 -13.07
CA GLY A 177 -13.69 -8.59 -14.27
C GLY A 177 -13.05 -9.03 -15.57
N ALA A 178 -13.42 -8.36 -16.65
CA ALA A 178 -13.05 -8.73 -18.01
C ALA A 178 -11.62 -8.30 -18.37
N SER A 179 -11.04 -8.99 -19.35
CA SER A 179 -9.76 -8.62 -19.98
C SER A 179 -9.87 -7.28 -20.73
N GLY A 180 -8.77 -6.55 -20.83
CA GLY A 180 -8.68 -5.29 -21.57
C GLY A 180 -8.79 -4.05 -20.71
N ALA A 181 -8.43 -4.14 -19.43
CA ALA A 181 -8.35 -3.01 -18.49
C ALA A 181 -7.06 -3.00 -17.70
N ILE A 182 -6.81 -1.84 -17.10
CA ILE A 182 -5.78 -1.61 -16.08
C ILE A 182 -6.47 -1.21 -14.79
N THR A 183 -5.99 -1.74 -13.65
CA THR A 183 -6.21 -1.17 -12.34
C THR A 183 -4.87 -0.79 -11.74
N ALA A 184 -4.78 0.41 -11.17
CA ALA A 184 -3.49 0.95 -10.74
C ALA A 184 -3.57 1.71 -9.42
N MET A 185 -2.42 1.76 -8.74
CA MET A 185 -2.09 2.67 -7.65
C MET A 185 -0.71 3.26 -7.93
N PHE A 186 -0.61 4.58 -7.98
CA PHE A 186 0.63 5.24 -8.38
C PHE A 186 0.79 6.64 -7.77
N THR A 187 2.02 7.15 -7.82
CA THR A 187 2.31 8.57 -7.60
C THR A 187 2.52 9.23 -8.94
N TYR A 188 2.12 10.49 -9.07
CA TYR A 188 2.19 11.20 -10.35
C TYR A 188 2.60 12.67 -10.20
N ARG A 189 3.55 13.08 -11.05
CA ARG A 189 3.88 14.48 -11.32
C ARG A 189 4.01 14.68 -12.83
N GLY A 190 3.01 15.32 -13.41
CA GLY A 190 3.00 15.66 -14.84
C GLY A 190 4.04 16.71 -15.23
N SER A 191 4.42 16.70 -16.50
CA SER A 191 5.29 17.70 -17.13
C SER A 191 5.00 17.79 -18.62
N ASP A 192 5.30 18.94 -19.22
CA ASP A 192 5.22 19.17 -20.68
C ASP A 192 6.29 18.37 -21.47
N THR A 193 7.28 17.83 -20.81
CA THR A 193 8.31 17.00 -21.44
C THR A 193 8.37 15.64 -20.75
N LEU A 194 8.40 14.56 -21.54
CA LEU A 194 8.45 13.17 -21.05
C LEU A 194 9.57 12.98 -20.02
N ALA A 195 10.78 13.45 -20.30
CA ALA A 195 11.94 13.30 -19.43
C ALA A 195 11.78 13.94 -18.03
N LYS A 196 10.76 14.78 -17.81
CA LYS A 196 10.48 15.43 -16.53
C LYS A 196 9.24 14.87 -15.82
N VAL A 197 8.49 13.97 -16.45
CA VAL A 197 7.43 13.21 -15.79
C VAL A 197 8.06 12.39 -14.67
N GLN A 198 7.40 12.32 -13.54
CA GLN A 198 7.82 11.49 -12.40
C GLN A 198 6.62 10.71 -11.89
N GLU A 199 6.74 9.40 -11.90
CA GLU A 199 5.64 8.51 -11.57
C GLU A 199 6.21 7.18 -11.05
N SER A 200 5.55 6.57 -10.10
CA SER A 200 5.85 5.22 -9.63
C SER A 200 4.56 4.44 -9.59
N ASP A 201 4.52 3.33 -10.33
CA ASP A 201 3.31 2.59 -10.65
C ASP A 201 3.30 1.20 -10.04
N LEU A 202 2.12 0.78 -9.61
CA LEU A 202 1.67 -0.59 -9.52
C LEU A 202 0.49 -0.73 -10.47
N GLU A 203 0.63 -1.56 -11.52
CA GLU A 203 -0.40 -1.78 -12.51
C GLU A 203 -0.74 -3.26 -12.67
N ILE A 204 -2.02 -3.59 -12.62
CA ILE A 204 -2.57 -4.91 -12.95
C ILE A 204 -3.29 -4.81 -14.28
N ARG A 205 -2.77 -5.51 -15.29
CA ARG A 205 -3.38 -5.61 -16.61
C ARG A 205 -4.28 -6.85 -16.64
N THR A 206 -5.57 -6.66 -16.84
CA THR A 206 -6.53 -7.79 -16.83
C THR A 206 -6.40 -8.72 -18.04
N SER A 207 -5.59 -8.34 -19.03
CA SER A 207 -5.20 -9.17 -20.19
C SER A 207 -4.02 -10.10 -19.94
N ASP A 208 -3.29 -9.90 -18.83
CA ASP A 208 -2.12 -10.69 -18.47
C ASP A 208 -2.47 -11.93 -17.64
N PRO A 209 -1.51 -12.86 -17.43
CA PRO A 209 -1.65 -13.91 -16.43
C PRO A 209 -2.03 -13.34 -15.07
N ARG A 210 -3.03 -13.95 -14.42
CA ARG A 210 -3.66 -13.41 -13.20
C ARG A 210 -2.72 -13.20 -12.01
N ASN A 211 -1.54 -13.77 -12.03
CA ASN A 211 -0.53 -13.61 -10.99
C ASN A 211 0.55 -12.58 -11.32
N LEU A 212 0.49 -11.91 -12.48
CA LEU A 212 1.49 -10.95 -12.93
C LEU A 212 1.09 -9.52 -12.60
N ILE A 213 2.01 -8.74 -12.03
CA ILE A 213 1.86 -7.32 -11.75
C ILE A 213 3.05 -6.55 -12.35
N HIS A 214 2.78 -5.38 -12.90
CA HIS A 214 3.79 -4.46 -13.43
C HIS A 214 4.11 -3.37 -12.41
N TYR A 215 5.40 -3.13 -12.22
CA TYR A 215 5.96 -2.07 -11.37
C TYR A 215 6.88 -1.21 -12.21
N THR A 216 6.67 0.10 -12.21
CA THR A 216 7.37 1.01 -13.12
C THR A 216 7.69 2.33 -12.44
N ASN A 217 8.86 2.90 -12.75
CA ASN A 217 9.13 4.33 -12.55
C ASN A 217 9.15 5.00 -13.91
N GLN A 218 8.34 6.03 -14.11
CA GLN A 218 8.27 6.74 -15.39
C GLN A 218 9.30 7.88 -15.48
N PRO A 219 9.74 8.18 -16.72
CA PRO A 219 9.37 7.55 -18.00
C PRO A 219 10.05 6.20 -18.21
N ALA A 220 9.25 5.19 -18.57
CA ALA A 220 9.74 3.83 -18.90
C ALA A 220 9.98 3.61 -20.40
N TYR A 221 9.91 4.68 -21.19
CA TYR A 221 10.19 4.68 -22.64
C TYR A 221 10.86 5.99 -23.05
N THR A 222 11.59 5.95 -24.15
CA THR A 222 12.21 7.13 -24.77
C THR A 222 11.21 7.90 -25.60
N ASP A 223 11.55 9.12 -26.02
CA ASP A 223 10.76 9.89 -26.99
C ASP A 223 10.55 9.14 -28.32
N GLY A 224 11.46 8.21 -28.66
CA GLY A 224 11.33 7.32 -29.82
C GLY A 224 10.40 6.12 -29.59
N GLY A 225 9.92 5.92 -28.37
CA GLY A 225 9.06 4.80 -27.99
C GLY A 225 9.80 3.51 -27.60
N ASP A 226 11.14 3.55 -27.47
CA ASP A 226 11.93 2.42 -27.02
C ASP A 226 11.75 2.22 -25.52
N VAL A 227 11.56 0.97 -25.10
CA VAL A 227 11.44 0.58 -23.69
C VAL A 227 12.75 0.82 -22.94
N VAL A 228 12.66 1.33 -21.72
CA VAL A 228 13.76 1.50 -20.77
C VAL A 228 13.70 0.37 -19.72
N PRO A 229 14.48 -0.72 -19.87
CA PRO A 229 14.34 -1.92 -19.03
C PRO A 229 14.61 -1.68 -17.55
N ASP A 230 15.48 -0.71 -17.22
CA ASP A 230 15.81 -0.39 -15.82
C ASP A 230 14.66 0.28 -15.07
N ALA A 231 13.71 0.85 -15.80
CA ALA A 231 12.54 1.53 -15.26
C ALA A 231 11.40 0.59 -14.86
N THR A 232 11.42 -0.68 -15.28
CA THR A 232 10.28 -1.61 -15.10
C THR A 232 10.71 -2.93 -14.50
N ARG A 233 9.83 -3.48 -13.65
CA ARG A 233 9.91 -4.86 -13.13
C ARG A 233 8.54 -5.49 -13.22
N ASN A 234 8.49 -6.71 -13.73
CA ASN A 234 7.30 -7.54 -13.70
C ASN A 234 7.50 -8.64 -12.67
N ALA A 235 6.57 -8.82 -11.77
CA ALA A 235 6.69 -9.82 -10.73
C ALA A 235 5.41 -10.63 -10.57
N THR A 236 5.57 -11.91 -10.23
CA THR A 236 4.46 -12.78 -9.84
C THR A 236 4.11 -12.55 -8.38
N MET A 237 2.82 -12.61 -8.07
CA MET A 237 2.32 -12.53 -6.69
C MET A 237 2.87 -13.69 -5.86
N PRO A 238 3.30 -13.45 -4.62
CA PRO A 238 3.80 -14.49 -3.73
C PRO A 238 2.68 -15.42 -3.26
N GLY A 239 3.05 -16.57 -2.69
CA GLY A 239 2.09 -17.50 -2.07
C GLY A 239 1.16 -18.23 -3.03
N GLY A 240 1.36 -18.13 -4.35
CA GLY A 240 0.52 -18.81 -5.35
C GLY A 240 -0.89 -18.22 -5.51
N ILE A 241 -1.12 -17.03 -4.95
CA ILE A 241 -2.38 -16.28 -5.15
C ILE A 241 -2.34 -15.52 -6.49
N ASP A 242 -3.51 -15.07 -6.92
CA ASP A 242 -3.66 -14.18 -8.06
C ASP A 242 -4.34 -12.86 -7.67
N TRP A 243 -4.32 -11.86 -8.55
CA TRP A 243 -4.84 -10.53 -8.27
C TRP A 243 -6.38 -10.47 -8.13
N THR A 244 -7.09 -11.58 -8.32
CA THR A 244 -8.53 -11.68 -7.99
C THR A 244 -8.77 -12.01 -6.52
N ALA A 245 -7.75 -12.44 -5.78
CA ALA A 245 -7.79 -12.62 -4.34
C ALA A 245 -7.50 -11.30 -3.61
N TRP A 246 -8.06 -11.16 -2.41
CA TRP A 246 -7.72 -10.04 -1.53
C TRP A 246 -6.27 -10.14 -1.07
N ALA A 247 -5.45 -9.14 -1.40
CA ALA A 247 -4.06 -9.02 -0.96
C ALA A 247 -3.76 -7.60 -0.48
N GLU A 248 -2.76 -7.46 0.38
CA GLU A 248 -2.20 -6.15 0.70
C GLU A 248 -1.16 -5.78 -0.35
N HIS A 249 -1.43 -4.73 -1.11
CA HIS A 249 -0.47 -4.13 -2.04
C HIS A 249 0.11 -2.88 -1.41
N ARG A 250 1.43 -2.78 -1.33
CA ARG A 250 2.14 -1.65 -0.73
C ARG A 250 3.20 -1.11 -1.67
N MET A 251 3.32 0.22 -1.72
CA MET A 251 4.38 0.96 -2.40
C MET A 251 5.06 1.90 -1.41
N ASP A 252 6.37 1.76 -1.24
CA ASP A 252 7.23 2.63 -0.47
C ASP A 252 8.06 3.49 -1.43
N TRP A 253 7.68 4.74 -1.57
CA TRP A 253 8.48 5.74 -2.24
C TRP A 253 9.35 6.46 -1.20
N THR A 254 10.64 6.19 -1.25
CA THR A 254 11.65 6.79 -0.37
C THR A 254 12.70 7.55 -1.19
N GLU A 255 13.68 8.17 -0.56
CA GLU A 255 14.73 8.89 -1.27
C GLU A 255 15.52 7.94 -2.19
N GLY A 256 15.50 8.23 -3.49
CA GLY A 256 16.25 7.51 -4.52
C GLY A 256 15.71 6.15 -4.91
N ARG A 257 14.56 5.71 -4.39
CA ARG A 257 13.98 4.40 -4.77
C ARG A 257 12.48 4.30 -4.53
N THR A 258 11.86 3.37 -5.27
CA THR A 258 10.53 2.87 -4.97
C THR A 258 10.61 1.35 -4.78
N THR A 259 9.95 0.84 -3.74
CA THR A 259 9.90 -0.58 -3.39
C THR A 259 8.45 -1.02 -3.25
N TRP A 260 8.09 -2.17 -3.82
CA TRP A 260 6.73 -2.71 -3.77
C TRP A 260 6.69 -4.04 -3.02
N TYR A 261 5.57 -4.26 -2.33
CA TYR A 261 5.32 -5.46 -1.54
C TYR A 261 3.91 -5.98 -1.81
N VAL A 262 3.74 -7.30 -1.73
CA VAL A 262 2.43 -7.98 -1.71
C VAL A 262 2.42 -8.87 -0.47
N ASP A 263 1.41 -8.71 0.39
CA ASP A 263 1.26 -9.42 1.66
C ASP A 263 2.59 -9.45 2.46
N HIS A 264 3.21 -8.26 2.62
CA HIS A 264 4.48 -7.99 3.30
C HIS A 264 5.74 -8.56 2.61
N VAL A 265 5.61 -9.33 1.53
CA VAL A 265 6.74 -9.84 0.75
C VAL A 265 7.18 -8.81 -0.29
N GLN A 266 8.45 -8.41 -0.28
CA GLN A 266 8.99 -7.53 -1.33
C GLN A 266 8.97 -8.26 -2.68
N VAL A 267 8.34 -7.63 -3.68
CA VAL A 267 8.18 -8.19 -5.03
C VAL A 267 8.97 -7.42 -6.09
N ALA A 268 9.20 -6.11 -5.87
CA ALA A 268 9.99 -5.29 -6.78
C ALA A 268 10.70 -4.15 -6.04
N GLN A 269 11.79 -3.65 -6.63
CA GLN A 269 12.48 -2.42 -6.23
C GLN A 269 13.11 -1.81 -7.48
N ILE A 270 12.96 -0.48 -7.64
CA ILE A 270 13.51 0.28 -8.74
C ILE A 270 14.12 1.58 -8.18
N GLU A 271 15.40 1.81 -8.48
CA GLU A 271 16.11 3.04 -8.15
C GLU A 271 16.12 4.01 -9.34
N PHE A 272 16.16 3.44 -10.55
CA PHE A 272 16.14 4.20 -11.77
C PHE A 272 14.86 5.05 -11.86
N GLN A 273 15.03 6.34 -12.08
CA GLN A 273 13.91 7.31 -12.19
C GLN A 273 12.91 7.32 -11.02
N ALA A 274 13.32 6.88 -9.81
CA ALA A 274 12.49 7.08 -8.63
C ALA A 274 12.09 8.56 -8.49
N PRO A 275 10.81 8.88 -8.20
CA PRO A 275 10.36 10.27 -8.13
C PRO A 275 11.18 11.09 -7.15
N ARG A 276 11.53 12.33 -7.56
CA ARG A 276 12.41 13.23 -6.80
C ARG A 276 11.70 14.45 -6.28
N ASP A 277 10.55 14.76 -6.87
CA ASP A 277 9.78 15.94 -6.56
C ASP A 277 8.40 15.56 -6.01
N GLU A 278 7.68 16.55 -5.52
CA GLU A 278 6.33 16.37 -4.99
C GLU A 278 5.40 15.77 -6.03
N SER A 279 4.54 14.86 -5.60
CA SER A 279 3.63 14.12 -6.47
C SER A 279 2.25 13.96 -5.84
N ASN A 280 1.24 13.67 -6.65
CA ASN A 280 -0.07 13.20 -6.23
C ASN A 280 -0.01 11.70 -5.90
N ILE A 281 -1.06 11.20 -5.24
CA ILE A 281 -1.40 9.78 -5.14
C ILE A 281 -2.67 9.56 -5.97
N ILE A 282 -2.65 8.58 -6.86
CA ILE A 282 -3.77 8.27 -7.75
C ILE A 282 -4.07 6.77 -7.71
N LEU A 283 -5.36 6.43 -7.70
CA LEU A 283 -5.84 5.07 -7.94
C LEU A 283 -6.88 5.11 -9.05
N ASN A 284 -6.82 4.16 -9.98
CA ASN A 284 -7.77 4.14 -11.08
C ASN A 284 -8.13 2.72 -11.57
N ALA A 285 -9.20 2.67 -12.36
CA ALA A 285 -9.58 1.55 -13.21
C ALA A 285 -9.95 2.11 -14.58
N TRP A 286 -9.20 1.74 -15.63
CA TRP A 286 -9.31 2.38 -16.94
C TRP A 286 -9.00 1.44 -18.10
N SER A 287 -9.35 1.87 -19.29
CA SER A 287 -8.92 1.33 -20.57
C SER A 287 -9.10 2.39 -21.66
N ASP A 288 -8.33 2.28 -22.73
CA ASP A 288 -8.47 3.08 -23.95
C ASP A 288 -8.46 2.21 -25.22
N GLY A 289 -8.44 0.86 -25.00
CA GLY A 289 -8.38 -0.10 -26.09
C GLY A 289 -7.06 -0.12 -26.85
N GLY A 290 -6.03 0.57 -26.36
CA GLY A 290 -4.68 0.60 -26.92
C GLY A 290 -3.88 -0.68 -26.62
N LYS A 291 -2.64 -0.73 -27.10
CA LYS A 291 -1.76 -1.91 -26.94
C LYS A 291 -1.48 -2.24 -25.47
N TRP A 292 -1.41 -1.22 -24.61
CA TRP A 292 -1.12 -1.43 -23.19
C TRP A 292 -2.31 -2.03 -22.45
N THR A 293 -3.49 -1.48 -22.62
CA THR A 293 -4.71 -1.95 -21.94
C THR A 293 -5.26 -3.22 -22.57
N GLY A 294 -5.15 -3.37 -23.89
CA GLY A 294 -5.89 -4.33 -24.70
C GLY A 294 -7.33 -3.88 -24.95
N ASN A 295 -8.02 -4.60 -25.83
CA ASN A 295 -9.41 -4.34 -26.15
C ASN A 295 -10.35 -5.05 -25.17
N MET A 296 -11.28 -4.30 -24.58
CA MET A 296 -12.37 -4.84 -23.78
C MET A 296 -13.58 -5.07 -24.66
N THR A 297 -14.28 -6.20 -24.49
CA THR A 297 -15.52 -6.50 -25.21
C THR A 297 -16.61 -5.50 -24.83
N LEU A 298 -17.46 -5.16 -25.81
CA LEU A 298 -18.58 -4.25 -25.60
C LEU A 298 -19.49 -4.69 -24.44
N ASN A 299 -19.77 -3.78 -23.52
CA ASN A 299 -20.48 -3.94 -22.25
C ASN A 299 -19.75 -4.74 -21.17
N ASP A 300 -18.58 -5.28 -21.43
CA ASP A 300 -17.73 -5.85 -20.38
C ASP A 300 -17.18 -4.78 -19.47
N ALA A 301 -16.85 -5.16 -18.23
CA ALA A 301 -16.32 -4.29 -17.19
C ALA A 301 -15.21 -4.96 -16.37
N ALA A 302 -14.35 -4.14 -15.79
CA ALA A 302 -13.37 -4.55 -14.80
C ALA A 302 -13.39 -3.56 -13.61
N TYR A 303 -12.91 -4.05 -12.47
CA TYR A 303 -13.05 -3.36 -11.19
C TYR A 303 -11.77 -3.47 -10.37
N LEU A 304 -11.37 -2.36 -9.74
CA LEU A 304 -10.51 -2.34 -8.58
C LEU A 304 -11.40 -2.27 -7.34
N GLN A 305 -11.34 -3.29 -6.48
CA GLN A 305 -12.09 -3.35 -5.23
C GLN A 305 -11.13 -3.21 -4.06
N ILE A 306 -11.45 -2.33 -3.10
CA ILE A 306 -10.56 -1.93 -2.02
C ILE A 306 -11.30 -2.01 -0.69
N GLN A 307 -10.81 -2.80 0.26
CA GLN A 307 -11.35 -2.90 1.61
C GLN A 307 -10.88 -1.74 2.50
N TRP A 308 -9.62 -1.32 2.35
CA TRP A 308 -9.05 -0.19 3.06
C TRP A 308 -7.83 0.37 2.32
N LEU A 309 -7.55 1.65 2.58
CA LEU A 309 -6.37 2.39 2.16
C LEU A 309 -5.67 2.98 3.38
N GLU A 310 -4.35 2.88 3.45
CA GLU A 310 -3.54 3.46 4.50
C GLU A 310 -2.31 4.15 3.92
N VAL A 311 -2.04 5.36 4.37
CA VAL A 311 -0.94 6.19 3.87
C VAL A 311 -0.19 6.80 5.04
N VAL A 312 1.11 6.56 5.12
CA VAL A 312 2.03 7.40 5.90
C VAL A 312 2.90 8.21 4.95
N TYR A 313 3.07 9.50 5.22
CA TYR A 313 3.70 10.39 4.25
C TYR A 313 4.37 11.60 4.88
N ASN A 314 5.33 12.16 4.15
CA ASN A 314 5.85 13.50 4.33
C ASN A 314 5.24 14.44 3.30
N SER A 315 5.01 15.68 3.68
CA SER A 315 4.47 16.72 2.81
C SER A 315 5.34 17.97 2.93
N THR A 316 5.52 18.68 1.82
CA THR A 316 6.21 19.95 1.80
C THR A 316 5.36 21.11 2.35
N GLU A 317 4.06 20.92 2.50
CA GLU A 317 3.18 21.87 3.19
C GLU A 317 3.33 21.85 4.69
N THR A 318 3.78 20.73 5.27
CA THR A 318 4.03 20.61 6.70
C THR A 318 5.53 20.65 6.96
N ALA A 319 6.01 21.72 7.60
CA ALA A 319 7.44 22.01 7.84
C ALA A 319 8.17 20.98 8.75
N LYS A 320 7.53 19.91 9.17
CA LYS A 320 8.12 18.86 9.99
C LYS A 320 8.63 17.74 9.11
N ARG A 321 9.91 17.74 8.77
CA ARG A 321 10.58 16.54 8.30
C ARG A 321 10.68 15.58 9.49
N ALA A 322 10.06 14.41 9.38
CA ALA A 322 10.21 13.38 10.39
C ALA A 322 11.63 12.78 10.27
N ASP A 323 12.43 12.96 11.29
CA ASP A 323 13.67 12.23 11.48
C ASP A 323 13.71 11.63 12.90
N ALA A 324 14.61 10.69 13.13
CA ALA A 324 14.73 10.00 14.41
C ALA A 324 15.01 10.96 15.59
N THR A 325 15.47 12.18 15.34
CA THR A 325 15.88 13.15 16.38
C THR A 325 14.74 14.08 16.76
N GLY A 326 13.75 14.28 15.88
CA GLY A 326 12.60 15.18 16.09
C GLY A 326 11.34 14.54 16.65
N CYS A 327 11.28 13.19 16.76
CA CYS A 327 10.09 12.46 17.16
C CYS A 327 10.07 12.10 18.64
N ALA A 328 9.24 12.77 19.43
CA ALA A 328 9.06 12.45 20.85
C ALA A 328 8.35 11.11 21.10
N ALA A 329 7.50 10.69 20.17
CA ALA A 329 6.80 9.41 20.16
C ALA A 329 6.87 8.81 18.76
N VAL A 330 7.53 7.66 18.62
CA VAL A 330 7.63 6.93 17.36
C VAL A 330 6.63 5.81 17.35
N CYS A 331 5.79 5.78 16.33
CA CYS A 331 4.72 4.82 16.13
C CYS A 331 4.99 3.90 14.93
N SER A 332 4.28 2.79 14.86
CA SER A 332 4.28 1.90 13.70
C SER A 332 2.86 1.56 13.28
N ILE A 333 2.64 1.49 11.96
CA ILE A 333 1.45 0.93 11.34
C ILE A 333 1.70 -0.51 10.86
N ASP A 334 2.95 -0.99 10.90
CA ASP A 334 3.34 -2.34 10.45
C ASP A 334 3.31 -3.37 11.59
N GLN A 335 3.58 -2.94 12.83
CA GLN A 335 3.65 -3.83 14.00
C GLN A 335 2.35 -3.81 14.81
N THR A 336 1.26 -3.33 14.23
CA THR A 336 -0.03 -3.22 14.88
C THR A 336 -0.86 -4.49 14.71
N PRO A 337 -1.55 -4.97 15.76
CA PRO A 337 -2.53 -6.04 15.63
C PRO A 337 -3.85 -5.56 14.98
N GLN A 338 -4.04 -4.26 14.81
CA GLN A 338 -5.25 -3.66 14.24
C GLN A 338 -4.88 -2.65 13.14
N VAL A 339 -5.12 -3.02 11.87
CA VAL A 339 -4.88 -2.14 10.74
C VAL A 339 -5.62 -0.80 10.92
N GLY A 340 -4.95 0.31 10.58
CA GLY A 340 -5.46 1.68 10.75
C GLY A 340 -5.32 2.26 12.15
N LYS A 341 -4.75 1.50 13.11
CA LYS A 341 -4.44 1.98 14.46
C LYS A 341 -2.96 1.77 14.74
N PRO A 342 -2.18 2.84 14.94
CA PRO A 342 -0.76 2.69 15.21
C PRO A 342 -0.49 2.16 16.62
N VAL A 343 0.71 1.63 16.81
CA VAL A 343 1.26 1.27 18.12
C VAL A 343 2.47 2.10 18.44
N LEU A 344 2.69 2.40 19.73
CA LEU A 344 3.87 3.10 20.19
C LEU A 344 5.07 2.16 20.20
N LEU A 345 6.11 2.47 19.42
CA LEU A 345 7.37 1.72 19.42
C LEU A 345 8.32 2.18 20.52
N TRP A 346 8.50 3.50 20.67
CA TRP A 346 9.28 4.10 21.74
C TRP A 346 8.96 5.59 21.92
N GLY A 347 9.34 6.12 23.07
CA GLY A 347 9.06 7.49 23.48
C GLY A 347 7.85 7.58 24.39
N THR A 348 7.30 8.79 24.54
CA THR A 348 6.15 9.05 25.41
C THR A 348 4.99 9.56 24.59
N ALA A 349 3.88 8.83 24.61
CA ALA A 349 2.62 9.22 23.98
C ALA A 349 1.57 9.58 25.02
N LYS A 350 0.70 10.56 24.70
CA LYS A 350 -0.52 10.81 25.47
C LYS A 350 -1.56 9.77 25.10
N VAL A 351 -2.22 9.17 26.09
CA VAL A 351 -3.33 8.25 25.87
C VAL A 351 -4.64 8.86 26.35
N ASN A 352 -5.75 8.47 25.73
CA ASN A 352 -7.08 8.92 26.14
C ASN A 352 -7.32 8.60 27.61
N GLY A 353 -7.76 9.59 28.42
CA GLY A 353 -7.94 9.47 29.86
C GLY A 353 -6.86 10.20 30.70
N GLY A 354 -5.96 10.98 30.08
CA GLY A 354 -4.95 11.81 30.77
C GLY A 354 -3.71 11.06 31.21
N GLY A 355 -3.59 9.77 30.91
CA GLY A 355 -2.38 8.97 31.17
C GLY A 355 -1.26 9.23 30.17
N ARG A 356 -0.07 8.75 30.50
CA ARG A 356 1.08 8.67 29.58
C ARG A 356 1.46 7.21 29.37
N LEU A 357 1.73 6.85 28.13
CA LEU A 357 2.32 5.58 27.74
C LEU A 357 3.79 5.82 27.40
N GLU A 358 4.69 5.02 27.94
CA GLU A 358 6.12 5.07 27.62
C GLU A 358 6.57 3.73 27.04
N ALA A 359 7.30 3.77 25.95
CA ALA A 359 7.97 2.62 25.38
C ALA A 359 9.45 2.92 25.16
N TRP A 360 10.30 1.91 25.37
CA TRP A 360 11.75 2.05 25.36
C TRP A 360 12.36 1.32 24.17
N ARG A 361 13.34 1.93 23.50
CA ARG A 361 14.05 1.34 22.33
C ARG A 361 14.57 -0.09 22.55
N GLY A 362 14.90 -0.46 23.80
CA GLY A 362 15.40 -1.81 24.11
C GLY A 362 14.41 -2.95 23.86
N LEU A 363 13.11 -2.68 23.93
CA LEU A 363 12.08 -3.71 23.68
C LEU A 363 11.96 -4.05 22.20
N VAL A 364 12.13 -3.06 21.32
CA VAL A 364 12.04 -3.25 19.86
C VAL A 364 13.16 -4.13 19.31
N LEU A 365 14.38 -3.99 19.86
CA LEU A 365 15.52 -4.85 19.48
C LEU A 365 15.33 -6.31 19.90
N LEU A 366 14.67 -6.58 21.03
CA LEU A 366 14.39 -7.95 21.49
C LEU A 366 13.34 -8.63 20.62
N VAL A 367 12.30 -7.93 20.19
CA VAL A 367 11.25 -8.47 19.30
C VAL A 367 11.83 -8.75 17.90
N ALA A 368 12.67 -7.87 17.38
CA ALA A 368 13.34 -8.07 16.09
C ALA A 368 14.31 -9.27 16.11
N MET A 369 15.04 -9.49 17.21
CA MET A 369 15.93 -10.65 17.35
C MET A 369 15.18 -11.97 17.55
N VAL A 370 14.04 -11.97 18.22
CA VAL A 370 13.21 -13.18 18.40
C VAL A 370 12.55 -13.57 17.08
N MET A 371 12.10 -12.59 16.28
CA MET A 371 11.52 -12.86 14.97
C MET A 371 12.56 -13.33 13.94
N ALA A 372 13.79 -12.81 13.98
CA ALA A 372 14.89 -13.27 13.12
C ALA A 372 15.40 -14.69 13.50
N GLY A 373 15.32 -15.06 14.78
CA GLY A 373 15.68 -16.39 15.25
C GLY A 373 14.65 -17.49 15.00
N LEU A 374 13.41 -17.13 14.67
CA LEU A 374 12.33 -18.08 14.32
C LEU A 374 12.24 -18.33 12.80
N MET A 375 12.99 -17.59 11.97
CA MET A 375 13.05 -17.76 10.51
C MET A 375 14.39 -18.34 10.03
N ALA A 376 15.32 -18.69 10.91
CA ALA A 376 16.54 -19.42 10.64
C ALA A 376 16.40 -20.89 11.08
#